data_903906b711a33342399dfbb494a176b3
#
_entry.id   903906b711a33342399dfbb494a176b3
#
_cell.length_a   1.000
_cell.length_b   1.000
_cell.length_c   1.000
_cell.angle_alpha   90.00
_cell.angle_beta   90.00
_cell.angle_gamma   90.00
#
_symmetry.space_group_name_H-M   'P 1'
#
loop_
_entity.id
_entity.type
_entity.pdbx_description
1 polymer ?
#
loop_
_entity_poly.entity_id
_entity_poly.type
_entity_poly.pdbx_seq_one_letter_code
_entity_poly.pdbx_strand_id
1 'polypeptide(L)'
;MIAVITAAISCLWFFLKPAEKDPTLVTLYGNVDIRQFDIGFQVPGQITKMYFEEGDTVQEGSLVAEIDAEDYKLQEAKSESEVAKAYAAMVQAQSVYDKYTVLYGTGAISKLDFETVENTLKEARSAYNASVTAKDLLARQSDYSKLYALEEGIVTARLVEPGTIIQKGTAVYTLSKPRPIWVRAYINETDLGNIYDGMPAQIITDSTDPQTGARKTYQGHIGYISPVSEFTPKSVQTTDLRTD
;
A
#
# COMPACT_ATOMS: atom_id res chain seq x y z
N MET A 1 42.26 64.36 2.73
CA MET A 1 40.81 64.03 2.62
C MET A 1 40.49 62.98 1.55
N ILE A 2 41.05 63.10 0.35
CA ILE A 2 40.77 62.18 -0.76
C ILE A 2 41.23 60.72 -0.42
N ALA A 3 42.39 60.54 0.20
CA ALA A 3 42.91 59.22 0.57
C ALA A 3 42.05 58.45 1.62
N VAL A 4 41.36 59.18 2.51
CA VAL A 4 40.48 58.57 3.51
C VAL A 4 39.13 58.09 2.87
N ILE A 5 38.64 58.84 1.88
CA ILE A 5 37.44 58.49 1.14
C ILE A 5 37.67 57.24 0.27
N THR A 6 38.82 57.15 -0.39
CA THR A 6 39.18 55.97 -1.20
C THR A 6 39.38 54.70 -0.35
N ALA A 7 39.93 54.82 0.85
CA ALA A 7 40.06 53.70 1.79
C ALA A 7 38.67 53.24 2.32
N ALA A 8 37.77 54.18 2.62
CA ALA A 8 36.41 53.86 3.07
C ALA A 8 35.59 53.17 1.98
N ILE A 9 35.71 53.61 0.73
CA ILE A 9 35.01 52.99 -0.43
C ILE A 9 35.60 51.59 -0.71
N SER A 10 36.90 51.42 -0.60
CA SER A 10 37.54 50.07 -0.77
C SER A 10 37.14 49.10 0.33
N CYS A 11 37.02 49.59 1.57
CA CYS A 11 36.60 48.76 2.71
C CYS A 11 35.11 48.39 2.56
N LEU A 12 34.23 49.33 2.13
CA LEU A 12 32.82 49.06 1.87
C LEU A 12 32.62 48.07 0.72
N TRP A 13 33.44 48.17 -0.33
CA TRP A 13 33.41 47.23 -1.46
C TRP A 13 33.87 45.82 -1.08
N PHE A 14 34.79 45.68 -0.12
CA PHE A 14 35.22 44.40 0.41
C PHE A 14 34.16 43.73 1.28
N PHE A 15 33.36 44.50 2.03
CA PHE A 15 32.24 43.99 2.83
C PHE A 15 30.96 43.73 2.02
N LEU A 16 30.84 44.32 0.84
CA LEU A 16 29.70 44.13 -0.07
C LEU A 16 29.95 43.06 -1.15
N LYS A 17 31.12 42.39 -1.15
CA LYS A 17 31.30 41.28 -2.06
C LYS A 17 30.32 40.16 -1.67
N PRO A 18 29.38 39.79 -2.59
CA PRO A 18 28.55 38.60 -2.35
C PRO A 18 29.49 37.42 -2.13
N ALA A 19 29.14 36.58 -1.14
CA ALA A 19 29.89 35.36 -0.87
C ALA A 19 30.02 34.57 -2.18
N GLU A 20 31.27 34.33 -2.59
CA GLU A 20 31.57 33.58 -3.81
C GLU A 20 30.94 32.18 -3.63
N LYS A 21 29.94 31.88 -4.45
CA LYS A 21 29.30 30.54 -4.41
C LYS A 21 30.40 29.52 -4.74
N ASP A 22 30.62 28.58 -3.83
CA ASP A 22 31.51 27.45 -4.09
C ASP A 22 30.99 26.73 -5.36
N PRO A 23 31.75 26.70 -6.45
CA PRO A 23 31.33 26.12 -7.71
C PRO A 23 31.12 24.58 -7.60
N THR A 24 31.60 23.97 -6.51
CA THR A 24 31.45 22.55 -6.25
C THR A 24 30.16 22.21 -5.47
N LEU A 25 29.48 23.21 -4.90
CA LEU A 25 28.28 23.04 -4.09
C LEU A 25 27.03 23.36 -4.91
N VAL A 26 26.29 22.33 -5.29
CA VAL A 26 25.00 22.48 -5.94
C VAL A 26 23.91 22.62 -4.86
N THR A 27 23.26 23.77 -4.82
CA THR A 27 22.13 24.02 -3.90
C THR A 27 20.82 23.87 -4.64
N LEU A 28 20.00 22.92 -4.18
CA LEU A 28 18.68 22.65 -4.74
C LEU A 28 17.58 23.00 -3.74
N TYR A 29 16.44 23.39 -4.27
CA TYR A 29 15.24 23.62 -3.48
C TYR A 29 14.22 22.54 -3.74
N GLY A 30 13.51 22.10 -2.70
CA GLY A 30 12.56 21.02 -2.81
C GLY A 30 11.57 20.95 -1.65
N ASN A 31 10.58 20.11 -1.80
CA ASN A 31 9.59 19.81 -0.77
C ASN A 31 9.79 18.42 -0.23
N VAL A 32 9.48 18.25 1.06
CA VAL A 32 9.41 16.93 1.67
C VAL A 32 8.19 16.22 1.11
N ASP A 33 8.37 14.99 0.68
CA ASP A 33 7.34 14.12 0.14
C ASP A 33 7.34 12.78 0.86
N ILE A 34 6.17 12.24 1.09
CA ILE A 34 5.96 10.94 1.73
C ILE A 34 5.03 10.10 0.88
N ARG A 35 5.25 8.80 0.88
CA ARG A 35 4.40 7.88 0.14
C ARG A 35 3.04 7.77 0.79
N GLN A 36 1.99 7.96 -0.01
CA GLN A 36 0.61 7.73 0.40
C GLN A 36 0.01 6.60 -0.43
N PHE A 37 -0.91 5.86 0.17
CA PHE A 37 -1.65 4.80 -0.49
C PHE A 37 -3.06 4.72 0.06
N ASP A 38 -3.99 4.39 -0.82
CA ASP A 38 -5.39 4.23 -0.46
C ASP A 38 -5.67 2.77 -0.13
N ILE A 39 -6.46 2.55 0.91
CA ILE A 39 -6.97 1.23 1.28
C ILE A 39 -8.49 1.22 1.18
N GLY A 40 -9.02 0.09 0.69
CA GLY A 40 -10.45 -0.10 0.48
C GLY A 40 -10.84 -1.56 0.42
N PHE A 41 -12.15 -1.82 0.51
CA PHE A 41 -12.68 -3.17 0.53
C PHE A 41 -12.60 -3.85 -0.85
N GLN A 42 -12.42 -5.16 -0.83
CA GLN A 42 -12.41 -6.01 -2.02
C GLN A 42 -13.80 -6.52 -2.42
N VAL A 43 -14.82 -6.25 -1.60
CA VAL A 43 -16.22 -6.60 -1.81
C VAL A 43 -17.10 -5.38 -1.54
N PRO A 44 -18.27 -5.26 -2.19
CA PRO A 44 -19.20 -4.16 -1.94
C PRO A 44 -19.93 -4.36 -0.60
N GLY A 45 -20.45 -3.28 -0.02
CA GLY A 45 -21.26 -3.34 1.19
C GLY A 45 -21.47 -1.99 1.84
N GLN A 46 -22.27 -1.95 2.90
CA GLN A 46 -22.47 -0.77 3.72
C GLN A 46 -21.44 -0.76 4.86
N ILE A 47 -20.71 0.34 5.04
CA ILE A 47 -19.76 0.51 6.15
C ILE A 47 -20.56 0.54 7.46
N THR A 48 -20.20 -0.36 8.37
CA THR A 48 -20.83 -0.44 9.70
C THR A 48 -19.96 0.24 10.76
N LYS A 49 -18.63 0.08 10.67
CA LYS A 49 -17.67 0.63 11.63
C LYS A 49 -16.40 1.08 10.96
N MET A 50 -15.84 2.15 11.52
CA MET A 50 -14.51 2.66 11.23
C MET A 50 -13.80 2.89 12.57
N TYR A 51 -12.54 2.47 12.69
CA TYR A 51 -11.85 2.37 13.98
C TYR A 51 -10.77 3.42 14.21
N PHE A 52 -10.40 4.16 13.16
CA PHE A 52 -9.34 5.15 13.20
C PHE A 52 -9.82 6.50 12.67
N GLU A 53 -9.28 7.57 13.24
CA GLU A 53 -9.50 8.95 12.81
C GLU A 53 -8.24 9.50 12.11
N GLU A 54 -8.39 10.66 11.46
CA GLU A 54 -7.26 11.35 10.83
C GLU A 54 -6.20 11.71 11.86
N GLY A 55 -4.95 11.40 11.57
CA GLY A 55 -3.81 11.57 12.47
C GLY A 55 -3.45 10.33 13.29
N ASP A 56 -4.31 9.32 13.34
CA ASP A 56 -4.02 8.08 14.07
C ASP A 56 -2.94 7.25 13.38
N THR A 57 -2.13 6.58 14.18
CA THR A 57 -1.15 5.60 13.69
C THR A 57 -1.77 4.22 13.64
N VAL A 58 -1.71 3.59 12.49
CA VAL A 58 -2.22 2.25 12.22
C VAL A 58 -1.04 1.30 12.05
N GLN A 59 -1.07 0.17 12.75
CA GLN A 59 -0.06 -0.88 12.59
C GLN A 59 -0.48 -1.88 11.51
N GLU A 60 0.48 -2.57 10.91
CA GLU A 60 0.23 -3.68 10.00
C GLU A 60 -0.66 -4.73 10.67
N GLY A 61 -1.66 -5.23 9.95
CA GLY A 61 -2.64 -6.22 10.44
C GLY A 61 -3.74 -5.66 11.34
N SER A 62 -3.77 -4.35 11.63
CA SER A 62 -4.86 -3.74 12.40
C SER A 62 -6.15 -3.71 11.60
N LEU A 63 -7.28 -4.04 12.24
CA LEU A 63 -8.62 -3.90 11.66
C LEU A 63 -8.98 -2.41 11.61
N VAL A 64 -9.15 -1.86 10.41
CA VAL A 64 -9.41 -0.41 10.22
C VAL A 64 -10.87 -0.08 9.93
N ALA A 65 -11.61 -0.98 9.30
CA ALA A 65 -13.03 -0.79 9.06
C ALA A 65 -13.75 -2.13 8.83
N GLU A 66 -15.08 -2.12 8.98
CA GLU A 66 -15.97 -3.26 8.71
C GLU A 66 -17.17 -2.81 7.88
N ILE A 67 -17.60 -3.67 6.96
CA ILE A 67 -18.88 -3.56 6.26
C ILE A 67 -19.86 -4.58 6.81
N ASP A 68 -21.15 -4.41 6.49
CA ASP A 68 -22.17 -5.41 6.78
C ASP A 68 -21.82 -6.73 6.07
N ALA A 69 -21.64 -7.77 6.86
CA ALA A 69 -21.23 -9.10 6.41
C ALA A 69 -22.36 -10.13 6.48
N GLU A 70 -23.59 -9.75 6.81
CA GLU A 70 -24.67 -10.73 7.06
C GLU A 70 -24.94 -11.60 5.85
N ASP A 71 -25.09 -11.00 4.67
CA ASP A 71 -25.32 -11.74 3.42
C ASP A 71 -24.14 -12.66 3.06
N TYR A 72 -22.89 -12.23 3.29
CA TYR A 72 -21.69 -13.04 3.05
C TYR A 72 -21.64 -14.27 3.96
N LYS A 73 -21.98 -14.10 5.25
CA LYS A 73 -22.04 -15.19 6.22
C LYS A 73 -23.15 -16.19 5.89
N LEU A 74 -24.30 -15.71 5.44
CA LEU A 74 -25.40 -16.58 5.01
C LEU A 74 -25.02 -17.40 3.77
N GLN A 75 -24.32 -16.78 2.79
CA GLN A 75 -23.82 -17.50 1.62
C GLN A 75 -22.77 -18.55 1.99
N GLU A 76 -21.87 -18.24 2.91
CA GLU A 76 -20.88 -19.17 3.45
C GLU A 76 -21.56 -20.35 4.15
N ALA A 77 -22.51 -20.13 5.05
CA ALA A 77 -23.25 -21.17 5.75
C ALA A 77 -24.06 -22.08 4.78
N LYS A 78 -24.62 -21.49 3.71
CA LYS A 78 -25.26 -22.27 2.65
C LYS A 78 -24.26 -23.18 1.95
N SER A 79 -23.08 -22.68 1.61
CA SER A 79 -22.04 -23.48 0.94
C SER A 79 -21.49 -24.59 1.82
N GLU A 80 -21.39 -24.38 3.14
CA GLU A 80 -21.08 -25.47 4.10
C GLU A 80 -22.07 -26.60 4.05
N SER A 81 -23.36 -26.30 3.94
CA SER A 81 -24.41 -27.30 3.80
C SER A 81 -24.28 -28.08 2.48
N GLU A 82 -23.85 -27.42 1.40
CA GLU A 82 -23.59 -28.08 0.11
C GLU A 82 -22.35 -29.00 0.17
N VAL A 83 -21.30 -28.57 0.88
CA VAL A 83 -20.12 -29.43 1.15
C VAL A 83 -20.54 -30.68 1.94
N ALA A 84 -21.33 -30.52 3.00
CA ALA A 84 -21.80 -31.64 3.80
C ALA A 84 -22.65 -32.65 2.97
N LYS A 85 -23.51 -32.15 2.07
CA LYS A 85 -24.29 -32.97 1.14
C LYS A 85 -23.38 -33.73 0.16
N ALA A 86 -22.42 -33.07 -0.46
CA ALA A 86 -21.49 -33.69 -1.41
C ALA A 86 -20.58 -34.72 -0.72
N TYR A 87 -20.15 -34.43 0.51
CA TYR A 87 -19.39 -35.35 1.34
C TYR A 87 -20.18 -36.62 1.63
N ALA A 88 -21.44 -36.51 2.03
CA ALA A 88 -22.31 -37.69 2.28
C ALA A 88 -22.49 -38.58 1.03
N ALA A 89 -22.66 -37.92 -0.15
CA ALA A 89 -22.73 -38.66 -1.42
C ALA A 89 -21.41 -39.38 -1.76
N MET A 90 -20.27 -38.74 -1.53
CA MET A 90 -18.96 -39.33 -1.73
C MET A 90 -18.74 -40.55 -0.79
N VAL A 91 -19.09 -40.43 0.48
CA VAL A 91 -19.00 -41.51 1.45
C VAL A 91 -19.90 -42.69 1.06
N GLN A 92 -21.10 -42.42 0.58
CA GLN A 92 -21.98 -43.47 0.06
C GLN A 92 -21.38 -44.17 -1.16
N ALA A 93 -20.89 -43.41 -2.14
CA ALA A 93 -20.23 -43.97 -3.33
C ALA A 93 -19.00 -44.79 -2.97
N GLN A 94 -18.20 -44.34 -2.01
CA GLN A 94 -17.04 -45.09 -1.49
C GLN A 94 -17.48 -46.44 -0.87
N SER A 95 -18.52 -46.44 -0.04
CA SER A 95 -19.06 -47.66 0.57
C SER A 95 -19.57 -48.65 -0.47
N VAL A 96 -20.20 -48.21 -1.56
CA VAL A 96 -20.61 -49.05 -2.68
C VAL A 96 -19.38 -49.62 -3.40
N TYR A 97 -18.41 -48.77 -3.72
CA TYR A 97 -17.17 -49.19 -4.37
C TYR A 97 -16.43 -50.28 -3.57
N ASP A 98 -16.30 -50.08 -2.26
CA ASP A 98 -15.61 -51.05 -1.40
C ASP A 98 -16.30 -52.46 -1.43
N LYS A 99 -17.63 -52.49 -1.42
CA LYS A 99 -18.39 -53.72 -1.55
C LYS A 99 -18.22 -54.37 -2.92
N TYR A 100 -18.26 -53.60 -3.99
CA TYR A 100 -18.10 -54.08 -5.36
C TYR A 100 -16.68 -54.53 -5.64
N THR A 101 -15.67 -53.97 -4.99
CA THR A 101 -14.28 -54.42 -5.05
C THR A 101 -14.15 -55.87 -4.57
N VAL A 102 -14.83 -56.22 -3.48
CA VAL A 102 -14.86 -57.62 -2.97
C VAL A 102 -15.58 -58.55 -3.95
N LEU A 103 -16.73 -58.15 -4.46
CA LEU A 103 -17.50 -58.97 -5.40
C LEU A 103 -16.77 -59.19 -6.74
N TYR A 104 -16.08 -58.18 -7.23
CA TYR A 104 -15.25 -58.28 -8.45
C TYR A 104 -14.08 -59.25 -8.22
N GLY A 105 -13.42 -59.20 -7.07
CA GLY A 105 -12.33 -60.10 -6.68
C GLY A 105 -12.76 -61.60 -6.61
N THR A 106 -14.04 -61.85 -6.32
CA THR A 106 -14.64 -63.21 -6.33
C THR A 106 -15.21 -63.61 -7.71
N GLY A 107 -15.20 -62.74 -8.70
CA GLY A 107 -15.79 -63.01 -10.02
C GLY A 107 -17.33 -62.94 -10.05
N ALA A 108 -17.97 -62.38 -9.02
CA ALA A 108 -19.44 -62.31 -8.89
C ALA A 108 -20.07 -61.20 -9.71
N ILE A 109 -19.30 -60.23 -10.24
CA ILE A 109 -19.78 -59.10 -11.08
C ILE A 109 -18.92 -58.95 -12.32
N SER A 110 -19.47 -58.31 -13.35
CA SER A 110 -18.73 -58.00 -14.60
C SER A 110 -17.74 -56.85 -14.41
N LYS A 111 -16.73 -56.79 -15.26
CA LYS A 111 -15.80 -55.64 -15.33
C LYS A 111 -16.52 -54.32 -15.59
N LEU A 112 -17.54 -54.31 -16.44
CA LEU A 112 -18.34 -53.16 -16.76
C LEU A 112 -19.06 -52.58 -15.54
N ASP A 113 -19.65 -53.47 -14.70
CA ASP A 113 -20.33 -53.08 -13.46
C ASP A 113 -19.35 -52.45 -12.48
N PHE A 114 -18.16 -53.03 -12.36
CA PHE A 114 -17.10 -52.51 -11.49
C PHE A 114 -16.62 -51.13 -11.95
N GLU A 115 -16.32 -50.97 -13.25
CA GLU A 115 -15.89 -49.70 -13.83
C GLU A 115 -16.98 -48.63 -13.68
N THR A 116 -18.26 -48.96 -13.74
CA THR A 116 -19.37 -48.06 -13.50
C THR A 116 -19.36 -47.51 -12.09
N VAL A 117 -19.17 -48.37 -11.10
CA VAL A 117 -19.10 -47.95 -9.69
C VAL A 117 -17.83 -47.16 -9.39
N GLU A 118 -16.70 -47.50 -10.00
CA GLU A 118 -15.45 -46.75 -9.90
C GLU A 118 -15.66 -45.28 -10.45
N ASN A 119 -16.29 -45.17 -11.63
CA ASN A 119 -16.58 -43.87 -12.20
C ASN A 119 -17.54 -43.03 -11.32
N THR A 120 -18.58 -43.70 -10.76
CA THR A 120 -19.52 -43.04 -9.82
C THR A 120 -18.79 -42.48 -8.59
N LEU A 121 -17.84 -43.24 -8.02
CA LEU A 121 -17.01 -42.76 -6.91
C LEU A 121 -16.13 -41.55 -7.34
N LYS A 122 -15.51 -41.63 -8.51
CA LYS A 122 -14.69 -40.54 -9.06
C LYS A 122 -15.50 -39.29 -9.26
N GLU A 123 -16.72 -39.41 -9.80
CA GLU A 123 -17.65 -38.28 -9.95
C GLU A 123 -18.03 -37.66 -8.61
N ALA A 124 -18.44 -38.49 -7.62
CA ALA A 124 -18.80 -38.01 -6.31
C ALA A 124 -17.64 -37.31 -5.58
N ARG A 125 -16.41 -37.84 -5.72
CA ARG A 125 -15.20 -37.22 -5.17
C ARG A 125 -14.89 -35.87 -5.84
N SER A 126 -15.07 -35.82 -7.16
CA SER A 126 -14.89 -34.56 -7.91
C SER A 126 -15.92 -33.50 -7.52
N ALA A 127 -17.20 -33.90 -7.32
CA ALA A 127 -18.25 -33.02 -6.84
C ALA A 127 -17.99 -32.48 -5.43
N TYR A 128 -17.50 -33.34 -4.53
CA TYR A 128 -17.10 -32.91 -3.18
C TYR A 128 -15.96 -31.88 -3.25
N ASN A 129 -14.90 -32.16 -4.01
CA ASN A 129 -13.78 -31.22 -4.14
C ASN A 129 -14.23 -29.88 -4.73
N ALA A 130 -15.13 -29.87 -5.72
CA ALA A 130 -15.69 -28.68 -6.29
C ALA A 130 -16.49 -27.86 -5.25
N SER A 131 -17.29 -28.52 -4.41
CA SER A 131 -18.06 -27.85 -3.35
C SER A 131 -17.16 -27.26 -2.25
N VAL A 132 -16.06 -27.93 -1.90
CA VAL A 132 -15.05 -27.39 -0.97
C VAL A 132 -14.42 -26.12 -1.54
N THR A 133 -14.01 -26.14 -2.81
CA THR A 133 -13.43 -24.97 -3.46
C THR A 133 -14.43 -23.80 -3.53
N ALA A 134 -15.71 -24.07 -3.80
CA ALA A 134 -16.76 -23.06 -3.80
C ALA A 134 -16.97 -22.45 -2.40
N LYS A 135 -16.95 -23.28 -1.34
CA LYS A 135 -17.02 -22.80 0.04
C LYS A 135 -15.82 -21.90 0.37
N ASP A 136 -14.60 -22.30 0.01
CA ASP A 136 -13.40 -21.52 0.31
C ASP A 136 -13.40 -20.14 -0.39
N LEU A 137 -14.02 -20.06 -1.57
CA LEU A 137 -14.22 -18.78 -2.26
C LEU A 137 -15.18 -17.87 -1.48
N LEU A 138 -16.30 -18.40 -0.99
CA LEU A 138 -17.30 -17.62 -0.25
C LEU A 138 -16.79 -17.24 1.14
N ALA A 139 -16.05 -18.10 1.83
CA ALA A 139 -15.38 -17.78 3.09
C ALA A 139 -14.41 -16.60 2.91
N ARG A 140 -13.63 -16.60 1.83
CA ARG A 140 -12.72 -15.48 1.51
C ARG A 140 -13.48 -14.18 1.23
N GLN A 141 -14.66 -14.26 0.59
CA GLN A 141 -15.50 -13.06 0.41
C GLN A 141 -16.04 -12.54 1.75
N SER A 142 -16.40 -13.44 2.67
CA SER A 142 -16.80 -13.08 4.03
C SER A 142 -15.66 -12.40 4.78
N ASP A 143 -14.42 -12.91 4.67
CA ASP A 143 -13.24 -12.28 5.28
C ASP A 143 -12.97 -10.87 4.72
N TYR A 144 -13.23 -10.65 3.43
CA TYR A 144 -13.07 -9.33 2.81
C TYR A 144 -14.08 -8.28 3.28
N SER A 145 -15.06 -8.66 4.11
CA SER A 145 -15.93 -7.71 4.81
C SER A 145 -15.21 -6.93 5.93
N LYS A 146 -14.01 -7.35 6.28
CA LYS A 146 -13.12 -6.69 7.22
C LYS A 146 -11.92 -6.11 6.47
N LEU A 147 -11.66 -4.84 6.70
CA LEU A 147 -10.53 -4.14 6.10
C LEU A 147 -9.39 -4.08 7.10
N TYR A 148 -8.27 -4.67 6.75
CA TYR A 148 -7.03 -4.65 7.54
C TYR A 148 -5.98 -3.78 6.87
N ALA A 149 -5.18 -3.08 7.67
CA ALA A 149 -4.02 -2.36 7.16
C ALA A 149 -2.93 -3.36 6.73
N LEU A 150 -2.45 -3.21 5.50
CA LEU A 150 -1.41 -4.06 4.93
C LEU A 150 0.00 -3.65 5.36
N GLU A 151 0.18 -2.40 5.79
CA GLU A 151 1.44 -1.83 6.26
C GLU A 151 1.17 -0.82 7.37
N GLU A 152 2.19 -0.52 8.17
CA GLU A 152 2.16 0.57 9.13
C GLU A 152 2.02 1.92 8.43
N GLY A 153 1.18 2.81 8.97
CA GLY A 153 0.96 4.13 8.40
C GLY A 153 0.24 5.08 9.35
N ILE A 154 0.15 6.33 8.95
CA ILE A 154 -0.65 7.36 9.61
C ILE A 154 -1.84 7.67 8.71
N VAL A 155 -3.05 7.69 9.27
CA VAL A 155 -4.26 8.07 8.55
C VAL A 155 -4.17 9.54 8.16
N THR A 156 -4.14 9.84 6.87
CA THR A 156 -4.10 11.21 6.36
C THR A 156 -5.46 11.71 5.92
N ALA A 157 -6.35 10.80 5.51
CA ALA A 157 -7.73 11.15 5.18
C ALA A 157 -8.68 9.98 5.39
N ARG A 158 -9.88 10.29 5.88
CA ARG A 158 -11.07 9.44 5.87
C ARG A 158 -11.93 9.85 4.68
N LEU A 159 -12.05 8.97 3.68
CA LEU A 159 -12.73 9.31 2.42
C LEU A 159 -14.23 9.00 2.45
N VAL A 160 -14.69 8.23 3.42
CA VAL A 160 -16.07 7.77 3.58
C VAL A 160 -16.47 7.71 5.05
N GLU A 161 -17.79 7.66 5.32
CA GLU A 161 -18.35 7.59 6.66
C GLU A 161 -19.14 6.31 6.91
N PRO A 162 -19.32 5.87 8.19
CA PRO A 162 -20.23 4.79 8.54
C PRO A 162 -21.63 5.04 7.99
N GLY A 163 -22.25 3.99 7.44
CA GLY A 163 -23.53 4.09 6.74
C GLY A 163 -23.41 4.26 5.22
N THR A 164 -22.24 4.62 4.70
CA THR A 164 -22.00 4.74 3.26
C THR A 164 -21.99 3.37 2.60
N ILE A 165 -22.64 3.24 1.44
CA ILE A 165 -22.58 2.04 0.60
C ILE A 165 -21.41 2.22 -0.39
N ILE A 166 -20.48 1.28 -0.36
CA ILE A 166 -19.28 1.29 -1.18
C ILE A 166 -19.26 0.17 -2.21
N GLN A 167 -18.53 0.38 -3.29
CA GLN A 167 -18.24 -0.63 -4.30
C GLN A 167 -16.84 -1.23 -4.08
N LYS A 168 -16.60 -2.37 -4.71
CA LYS A 168 -15.26 -2.97 -4.72
C LYS A 168 -14.22 -1.97 -5.23
N GLY A 169 -13.13 -1.78 -4.47
CA GLY A 169 -12.03 -0.89 -4.82
C GLY A 169 -12.27 0.58 -4.50
N THR A 170 -13.41 0.94 -3.89
CA THR A 170 -13.61 2.30 -3.36
C THR A 170 -12.62 2.53 -2.23
N ALA A 171 -11.84 3.62 -2.32
CA ALA A 171 -10.94 4.04 -1.26
C ALA A 171 -11.72 4.45 -0.01
N VAL A 172 -11.31 3.97 1.14
CA VAL A 172 -11.93 4.23 2.45
C VAL A 172 -11.05 5.11 3.30
N TYR A 173 -9.77 4.81 3.33
CA TYR A 173 -8.74 5.59 4.00
C TYR A 173 -7.57 5.85 3.07
N THR A 174 -6.95 7.01 3.22
CA THR A 174 -5.59 7.28 2.72
C THR A 174 -4.62 7.20 3.88
N LEU A 175 -3.61 6.36 3.74
CA LEU A 175 -2.53 6.19 4.72
C LEU A 175 -1.23 6.76 4.16
N SER A 176 -0.46 7.44 5.01
CA SER A 176 0.90 7.86 4.69
C SER A 176 1.91 6.95 5.39
N LYS A 177 2.93 6.55 4.66
CA LYS A 177 4.03 5.75 5.19
C LYS A 177 5.06 6.69 5.85
N PRO A 178 5.30 6.59 7.18
CA PRO A 178 6.17 7.53 7.88
C PRO A 178 7.65 7.41 7.46
N ARG A 179 8.02 6.32 6.80
CA ARG A 179 9.38 6.04 6.32
C ARG A 179 9.34 5.14 5.07
N PRO A 180 10.27 5.31 4.11
CA PRO A 180 11.25 6.40 3.99
C PRO A 180 10.61 7.73 3.60
N ILE A 181 11.21 8.83 4.07
CA ILE A 181 10.88 10.19 3.65
C ILE A 181 11.87 10.57 2.56
N TRP A 182 11.42 11.26 1.55
CA TRP A 182 12.28 11.84 0.52
C TRP A 182 12.00 13.32 0.30
N VAL A 183 12.96 14.00 -0.30
CA VAL A 183 12.82 15.36 -0.75
C VAL A 183 12.79 15.36 -2.27
N ARG A 184 11.74 15.91 -2.86
CA ARG A 184 11.68 16.16 -4.29
C ARG A 184 12.29 17.53 -4.53
N ALA A 185 13.47 17.54 -5.14
CA ALA A 185 14.17 18.75 -5.49
C ALA A 185 14.27 18.91 -7.01
N TYR A 186 14.40 20.14 -7.47
CA TYR A 186 14.47 20.49 -8.90
C TYR A 186 15.85 21.05 -9.22
N ILE A 187 16.43 20.57 -10.31
CA ILE A 187 17.76 20.97 -10.79
C ILE A 187 17.65 21.54 -12.19
N ASN A 188 18.48 22.55 -12.48
CA ASN A 188 18.62 23.09 -13.83
C ASN A 188 19.47 22.17 -14.69
N GLU A 189 19.24 22.15 -15.98
CA GLU A 189 19.99 21.35 -16.96
C GLU A 189 21.51 21.63 -16.90
N THR A 190 21.89 22.88 -16.66
CA THR A 190 23.31 23.29 -16.53
C THR A 190 24.06 22.60 -15.40
N ASP A 191 23.35 22.24 -14.31
CA ASP A 191 23.92 21.65 -13.11
C ASP A 191 23.74 20.14 -13.08
N LEU A 192 22.92 19.57 -13.99
CA LEU A 192 22.59 18.16 -14.03
C LEU A 192 23.83 17.25 -14.16
N GLY A 193 24.85 17.71 -14.89
CA GLY A 193 26.11 16.97 -15.06
C GLY A 193 26.95 16.85 -13.77
N ASN A 194 26.61 17.60 -12.72
CA ASN A 194 27.34 17.63 -11.46
C ASN A 194 26.75 16.74 -10.38
N ILE A 195 25.62 16.06 -10.67
CA ILE A 195 24.96 15.14 -9.75
C ILE A 195 24.90 13.73 -10.32
N TYR A 196 24.87 12.73 -9.43
CA TYR A 196 24.72 11.32 -9.81
C TYR A 196 23.92 10.56 -8.75
N ASP A 197 23.36 9.44 -9.13
CA ASP A 197 22.60 8.56 -8.25
C ASP A 197 23.51 7.99 -7.14
N GLY A 198 23.04 8.05 -5.88
CA GLY A 198 23.83 7.69 -4.70
C GLY A 198 24.72 8.83 -4.15
N MET A 199 24.77 10.00 -4.79
CA MET A 199 25.55 11.14 -4.31
C MET A 199 25.10 11.58 -2.92
N PRO A 200 26.01 11.77 -1.93
CA PRO A 200 25.65 12.28 -0.61
C PRO A 200 25.05 13.68 -0.71
N ALA A 201 24.00 13.93 0.07
CA ALA A 201 23.32 15.22 0.11
C ALA A 201 23.03 15.63 1.56
N GLN A 202 23.13 16.93 1.83
CA GLN A 202 22.73 17.51 3.10
C GLN A 202 21.40 18.24 2.91
N ILE A 203 20.40 17.85 3.68
CA ILE A 203 19.07 18.43 3.64
C ILE A 203 18.95 19.41 4.80
N ILE A 204 18.69 20.67 4.50
CA ILE A 204 18.52 21.74 5.47
C ILE A 204 17.04 22.13 5.45
N THR A 205 16.38 22.03 6.61
CA THR A 205 14.98 22.42 6.74
C THR A 205 14.85 23.86 7.23
N ASP A 206 13.70 24.48 6.98
CA ASP A 206 13.40 25.83 7.48
C ASP A 206 13.07 25.84 8.99
N SER A 207 12.82 24.66 9.58
CA SER A 207 12.62 24.53 11.02
C SER A 207 13.95 24.70 11.77
N THR A 208 13.92 25.51 12.83
CA THR A 208 15.06 25.77 13.71
C THR A 208 14.99 24.91 14.97
N ASP A 209 16.14 24.59 15.52
CA ASP A 209 16.25 23.99 16.84
C ASP A 209 15.92 25.06 17.91
N PRO A 210 14.94 24.82 18.79
CA PRO A 210 14.55 25.79 19.82
C PRO A 210 15.67 26.19 20.79
N GLN A 211 16.68 25.33 20.97
CA GLN A 211 17.76 25.57 21.93
C GLN A 211 18.95 26.32 21.29
N THR A 212 19.25 26.02 20.03
CA THR A 212 20.44 26.58 19.35
C THR A 212 20.08 27.67 18.35
N GLY A 213 18.82 27.79 17.92
CA GLY A 213 18.40 28.67 16.83
C GLY A 213 18.91 28.27 15.44
N ALA A 214 19.67 27.17 15.35
CA ALA A 214 20.21 26.66 14.09
C ALA A 214 19.16 25.89 13.30
N ARG A 215 19.22 25.97 11.96
CA ARG A 215 18.37 25.16 11.08
C ARG A 215 18.69 23.67 11.24
N LYS A 216 17.65 22.83 11.30
CA LYS A 216 17.84 21.38 11.38
C LYS A 216 18.39 20.84 10.07
N THR A 217 19.40 20.01 10.19
CA THR A 217 20.09 19.37 9.07
C THR A 217 19.99 17.86 9.16
N TYR A 218 19.77 17.23 8.00
CA TYR A 218 19.67 15.77 7.86
C TYR A 218 20.63 15.30 6.78
N GLN A 219 21.18 14.11 6.96
CA GLN A 219 22.01 13.46 5.95
C GLN A 219 21.13 12.59 5.06
N GLY A 220 21.38 12.62 3.77
CA GLY A 220 20.67 11.83 2.77
C GLY A 220 21.56 11.54 1.58
N HIS A 221 20.99 11.00 0.55
CA HIS A 221 21.64 10.77 -0.75
C HIS A 221 20.61 10.97 -1.87
N ILE A 222 21.11 11.22 -3.07
CA ILE A 222 20.28 11.26 -4.28
C ILE A 222 19.87 9.82 -4.60
N GLY A 223 18.59 9.53 -4.50
CA GLY A 223 18.07 8.18 -4.75
C GLY A 223 17.53 7.97 -6.16
N TYR A 224 17.24 9.05 -6.89
CA TYR A 224 16.71 8.97 -8.24
C TYR A 224 16.82 10.32 -8.94
N ILE A 225 17.18 10.30 -10.21
CA ILE A 225 17.19 11.48 -11.09
C ILE A 225 16.21 11.18 -12.24
N SER A 226 15.18 12.05 -12.40
CA SER A 226 14.20 11.88 -13.46
C SER A 226 14.84 12.07 -14.84
N PRO A 227 14.66 11.12 -15.79
CA PRO A 227 15.12 11.27 -17.16
C PRO A 227 14.21 12.19 -17.98
N VAL A 228 13.06 12.60 -17.43
CA VAL A 228 12.07 13.44 -18.08
C VAL A 228 12.11 14.83 -17.45
N SER A 229 12.13 15.85 -18.28
CA SER A 229 12.07 17.25 -17.81
C SER A 229 10.71 17.56 -17.19
N GLU A 230 10.70 18.15 -16.01
CA GLU A 230 9.51 18.60 -15.29
C GLU A 230 9.56 20.12 -15.07
N PHE A 231 8.38 20.76 -15.03
CA PHE A 231 8.30 22.17 -14.69
C PHE A 231 8.47 22.35 -13.17
N THR A 232 9.38 23.23 -12.77
CA THR A 232 9.57 23.59 -11.36
C THR A 232 8.37 24.40 -10.86
N PRO A 233 7.64 23.92 -9.83
CA PRO A 233 6.57 24.72 -9.21
C PRO A 233 7.11 26.03 -8.65
N LYS A 234 6.33 27.12 -8.74
CA LYS A 234 6.75 28.45 -8.25
C LYS A 234 7.13 28.41 -6.76
N SER A 235 6.41 27.64 -5.96
CA SER A 235 6.63 27.48 -4.51
C SER A 235 7.98 26.87 -4.13
N VAL A 236 8.74 26.34 -5.07
CA VAL A 236 10.06 25.70 -4.82
C VAL A 236 11.23 26.52 -5.37
N GLN A 237 10.95 27.61 -6.10
CA GLN A 237 11.98 28.38 -6.79
C GLN A 237 12.84 29.24 -5.86
N THR A 238 12.28 29.75 -4.77
CA THR A 238 12.99 30.59 -3.78
C THR A 238 12.50 30.33 -2.36
N THR A 239 13.33 30.69 -1.36
CA THR A 239 12.96 30.62 0.05
C THR A 239 11.74 31.44 0.39
N ASP A 240 11.61 32.64 -0.26
CA ASP A 240 10.55 33.61 0.04
C ASP A 240 9.17 33.15 -0.49
N LEU A 241 9.14 32.28 -1.49
CA LEU A 241 7.91 31.74 -2.08
C LEU A 241 7.36 30.50 -1.36
N ARG A 242 8.06 30.02 -0.30
CA ARG A 242 7.63 28.86 0.49
C ARG A 242 6.79 29.22 1.71
N THR A 243 6.68 30.49 2.03
CA THR A 243 6.02 30.97 3.25
C THR A 243 4.57 31.40 3.06
N ASP A 244 4.00 31.21 1.86
CA ASP A 244 2.60 31.54 1.55
C ASP A 244 1.72 30.26 1.50
#